data_9ec72db2c7a6c81b1d5b438f62108c5d
#
_entry.id   9ec72db2c7a6c81b1d5b438f62108c5d
#
_cell.length_a   1.000
_cell.length_b   1.000
_cell.length_c   1.000
_cell.angle_alpha   90.00
_cell.angle_beta   90.00
_cell.angle_gamma   90.00
#
_symmetry.space_group_name_H-M   'P 1'
#
loop_
_entity.id
_entity.type
_entity.pdbx_description
1 polymer ?
#
loop_
_entity_poly.entity_id
_entity_poly.type
_entity_poly.pdbx_seq_one_letter_code
_entity_poly.pdbx_strand_id
1 'polypeptide(L)'
;MNKNKILIVISSNLFIRNYILTDAFSKIEAEYECHYLVNKNTTMINEISDKNGFKEFYEIDKKTQKIHQNIFNALMWRYRNKSSSFQFRIMRATPTLNKVWNGSKSRMHLRFIKWLVIKPYILVKRMLLDVDKIYQWYFAKITNNIYPNSTLRSYIESNKYDLVIFPSSAYDVEGIDIAWICEENNTNSLFLIDNWDNLSSKTIMWK
;
A
#
# COMPACT_ATOMS: atom_id res chain seq x y z
N MET A 1 35.25 8.22 -8.81
CA MET A 1 33.94 8.92 -8.85
C MET A 1 32.99 8.14 -7.99
N ASN A 2 32.35 8.78 -7.00
CA ASN A 2 31.28 8.11 -6.27
C ASN A 2 30.12 7.87 -7.25
N LYS A 3 29.67 6.62 -7.36
CA LYS A 3 28.43 6.31 -8.13
C LYS A 3 27.24 6.89 -7.37
N ASN A 4 26.26 7.40 -8.09
CA ASN A 4 24.97 7.79 -7.51
C ASN A 4 24.30 6.56 -6.90
N LYS A 5 23.62 6.76 -5.77
CA LYS A 5 22.99 5.69 -4.99
C LYS A 5 21.50 5.59 -5.30
N ILE A 6 21.06 4.41 -5.66
CA ILE A 6 19.65 4.12 -5.94
C ILE A 6 19.13 3.10 -4.94
N LEU A 7 17.99 3.41 -4.31
CA LEU A 7 17.26 2.46 -3.50
C LEU A 7 16.11 1.85 -4.33
N ILE A 8 16.01 0.53 -4.34
CA ILE A 8 14.92 -0.22 -4.97
C ILE A 8 14.12 -0.91 -3.86
N VAL A 9 12.87 -0.50 -3.64
CA VAL A 9 12.02 -1.04 -2.58
C VAL A 9 11.08 -2.08 -3.14
N ILE A 10 11.16 -3.30 -2.64
CA ILE A 10 10.38 -4.46 -3.10
C ILE A 10 9.33 -4.84 -2.05
N SER A 11 8.05 -4.66 -2.38
CA SER A 11 6.93 -4.88 -1.45
C SER A 11 6.33 -6.30 -1.50
N SER A 12 6.55 -7.05 -2.58
CA SER A 12 5.89 -8.35 -2.77
C SER A 12 6.67 -9.35 -3.60
N ASN A 13 6.30 -10.63 -3.51
CA ASN A 13 6.86 -11.71 -4.34
C ASN A 13 6.68 -11.47 -5.84
N LEU A 14 5.61 -10.78 -6.26
CA LEU A 14 5.38 -10.44 -7.67
C LEU A 14 6.52 -9.60 -8.22
N PHE A 15 6.97 -8.60 -7.45
CA PHE A 15 8.05 -7.70 -7.86
C PHE A 15 9.42 -8.39 -7.80
N ILE A 16 9.64 -9.30 -6.85
CA ILE A 16 10.82 -10.17 -6.86
C ILE A 16 10.89 -10.91 -8.20
N ARG A 17 9.83 -11.61 -8.55
CA ARG A 17 9.77 -12.38 -9.80
C ARG A 17 9.95 -11.51 -11.04
N ASN A 18 9.28 -10.36 -11.09
CA ASN A 18 9.23 -9.54 -12.31
C ASN A 18 10.47 -8.66 -12.50
N TYR A 19 11.15 -8.25 -11.43
CA TYR A 19 12.21 -7.27 -11.50
C TYR A 19 13.58 -7.80 -11.03
N ILE A 20 13.60 -8.72 -10.06
CA ILE A 20 14.86 -9.25 -9.54
C ILE A 20 15.29 -10.50 -10.32
N LEU A 21 14.36 -11.47 -10.52
CA LEU A 21 14.70 -12.71 -11.19
C LEU A 21 14.82 -12.59 -12.72
N THR A 22 14.33 -11.50 -13.30
CA THR A 22 14.42 -11.22 -14.75
C THR A 22 15.58 -10.32 -15.13
N ASP A 23 16.41 -9.92 -14.18
CA ASP A 23 17.51 -8.97 -14.39
C ASP A 23 17.07 -7.62 -15.00
N ALA A 24 15.82 -7.20 -14.72
CA ALA A 24 15.25 -5.97 -15.27
C ALA A 24 16.06 -4.71 -14.90
N PHE A 25 16.78 -4.74 -13.79
CA PHE A 25 17.62 -3.63 -13.33
C PHE A 25 19.09 -3.77 -13.69
N SER A 26 19.50 -4.78 -14.45
CA SER A 26 20.92 -5.06 -14.77
C SER A 26 21.67 -3.87 -15.35
N LYS A 27 21.05 -3.07 -16.21
CA LYS A 27 21.66 -1.84 -16.78
C LYS A 27 21.84 -0.76 -15.72
N ILE A 28 20.88 -0.60 -14.82
CA ILE A 28 20.94 0.36 -13.72
C ILE A 28 22.02 -0.06 -12.74
N GLU A 29 22.11 -1.33 -12.39
CA GLU A 29 23.13 -1.92 -11.51
C GLU A 29 24.56 -1.76 -12.06
N ALA A 30 24.72 -1.77 -13.38
CA ALA A 30 26.03 -1.56 -14.00
C ALA A 30 26.54 -0.11 -13.84
N GLU A 31 25.65 0.88 -13.85
CA GLU A 31 25.99 2.30 -13.84
C GLU A 31 25.92 2.93 -12.43
N TYR A 32 25.04 2.44 -11.57
CA TYR A 32 24.71 3.01 -10.27
C TYR A 32 25.01 2.04 -9.11
N GLU A 33 25.12 2.58 -7.90
CA GLU A 33 25.18 1.78 -6.68
C GLU A 33 23.75 1.47 -6.23
N CYS A 34 23.26 0.25 -6.51
CA CYS A 34 21.91 -0.16 -6.21
C CYS A 34 21.80 -0.89 -4.87
N HIS A 35 20.89 -0.43 -4.03
CA HIS A 35 20.54 -1.09 -2.78
C HIS A 35 19.10 -1.61 -2.86
N TYR A 36 18.86 -2.80 -2.33
CA TYR A 36 17.53 -3.41 -2.29
C TYR A 36 17.00 -3.45 -0.87
N LEU A 37 15.79 -2.95 -0.67
CA LEU A 37 15.05 -3.01 0.58
C LEU A 37 13.78 -3.82 0.37
N VAL A 38 13.65 -4.96 1.06
CA VAL A 38 12.58 -5.92 0.80
C VAL A 38 11.66 -6.10 1.99
N ASN A 39 10.38 -6.21 1.74
CA ASN A 39 9.40 -6.49 2.78
C ASN A 39 9.62 -7.90 3.36
N LYS A 40 9.78 -8.00 4.67
CA LYS A 40 9.96 -9.26 5.41
C LYS A 40 8.88 -10.31 5.18
N ASN A 41 7.69 -9.88 4.79
CA ASN A 41 6.57 -10.78 4.52
C ASN A 41 6.65 -11.48 3.15
N THR A 42 7.68 -11.20 2.35
CA THR A 42 7.92 -11.90 1.09
C THR A 42 8.47 -13.30 1.36
N THR A 43 7.91 -14.32 0.71
CA THR A 43 8.33 -15.73 0.91
C THR A 43 9.51 -16.12 0.01
N MET A 44 9.76 -15.37 -1.06
CA MET A 44 10.84 -15.62 -2.03
C MET A 44 12.20 -15.00 -1.61
N ILE A 45 12.36 -14.70 -0.34
CA ILE A 45 13.57 -14.05 0.20
C ILE A 45 14.81 -14.91 -0.08
N ASN A 46 14.71 -16.22 0.07
CA ASN A 46 15.84 -17.13 -0.12
C ASN A 46 16.34 -17.16 -1.58
N GLU A 47 15.50 -16.83 -2.55
CA GLU A 47 15.87 -16.78 -3.96
C GLU A 47 16.68 -15.51 -4.31
N ILE A 48 16.67 -14.54 -3.41
CA ILE A 48 17.32 -13.22 -3.62
C ILE A 48 18.65 -13.14 -2.88
N SER A 49 18.83 -13.90 -1.80
CA SER A 49 20.00 -13.82 -0.91
C SER A 49 21.33 -13.99 -1.62
N ASP A 50 21.35 -14.62 -2.79
CA ASP A 50 22.54 -14.91 -3.56
C ASP A 50 22.93 -13.80 -4.56
N LYS A 51 22.06 -12.76 -4.74
CA LYS A 51 22.37 -11.63 -5.63
C LYS A 51 23.14 -10.52 -4.89
N ASN A 52 24.24 -10.06 -5.50
CA ASN A 52 25.05 -8.95 -5.01
C ASN A 52 24.20 -7.66 -4.90
N GLY A 53 24.26 -6.97 -3.76
CA GLY A 53 23.55 -5.71 -3.52
C GLY A 53 22.29 -5.83 -2.66
N PHE A 54 21.88 -7.04 -2.32
CA PHE A 54 20.75 -7.30 -1.43
C PHE A 54 21.17 -7.04 0.03
N LYS A 55 20.53 -6.10 0.71
CA LYS A 55 21.09 -5.67 1.99
C LYS A 55 20.17 -5.60 3.18
N GLU A 56 18.87 -5.28 3.04
CA GLU A 56 18.05 -5.11 4.24
C GLU A 56 16.57 -5.43 4.06
N PHE A 57 15.90 -5.66 5.19
CA PHE A 57 14.48 -5.97 5.25
C PHE A 57 13.72 -4.91 6.04
N TYR A 58 12.52 -4.56 5.60
CA TYR A 58 11.62 -3.73 6.36
C TYR A 58 10.33 -4.48 6.69
N GLU A 59 9.65 -4.00 7.71
CA GLU A 59 8.37 -4.52 8.15
C GLU A 59 7.35 -3.39 8.25
N ILE A 60 6.13 -3.65 7.79
CA ILE A 60 5.05 -2.66 7.91
C ILE A 60 4.36 -2.87 9.25
N ASP A 61 4.28 -1.81 10.05
CA ASP A 61 3.51 -1.81 11.27
C ASP A 61 2.00 -2.01 10.97
N LYS A 62 1.37 -2.93 11.69
CA LYS A 62 -0.07 -3.24 11.54
C LYS A 62 -0.95 -2.02 11.81
N LYS A 63 -0.53 -1.11 12.68
CA LYS A 63 -1.27 0.12 12.98
C LYS A 63 -1.25 1.05 11.77
N THR A 64 -0.09 1.29 11.21
CA THR A 64 0.11 2.09 9.98
C THR A 64 -0.70 1.49 8.83
N GLN A 65 -0.59 0.19 8.59
CA GLN A 65 -1.38 -0.51 7.57
C GLN A 65 -2.89 -0.30 7.75
N LYS A 66 -3.41 -0.38 8.97
CA LYS A 66 -4.82 -0.16 9.27
C LYS A 66 -5.27 1.27 9.01
N ILE A 67 -4.42 2.25 9.29
CA ILE A 67 -4.73 3.67 9.02
C ILE A 67 -4.79 3.92 7.51
N HIS A 68 -3.81 3.46 6.74
CA HIS A 68 -3.83 3.56 5.27
C HIS A 68 -5.06 2.87 4.67
N GLN A 69 -5.43 1.70 5.17
CA GLN A 69 -6.65 1.01 4.75
C GLN A 69 -7.92 1.84 5.04
N ASN A 70 -7.97 2.54 6.17
CA ASN A 70 -9.10 3.42 6.49
C ASN A 70 -9.17 4.62 5.55
N ILE A 71 -8.03 5.23 5.22
CA ILE A 71 -7.95 6.33 4.25
C ILE A 71 -8.41 5.85 2.87
N PHE A 72 -7.85 4.75 2.41
CA PHE A 72 -8.24 4.17 1.13
C PHE A 72 -9.74 3.85 1.07
N ASN A 73 -10.31 3.28 2.12
CA ASN A 73 -11.74 3.01 2.19
C ASN A 73 -12.60 4.30 2.16
N ALA A 74 -12.15 5.37 2.80
CA ALA A 74 -12.86 6.66 2.77
C ALA A 74 -12.82 7.29 1.37
N LEU A 75 -11.65 7.28 0.73
CA LEU A 75 -11.47 7.76 -0.64
C LEU A 75 -12.27 6.91 -1.64
N MET A 76 -12.19 5.60 -1.55
CA MET A 76 -12.93 4.67 -2.40
C MET A 76 -14.43 4.91 -2.28
N TRP A 77 -14.94 5.15 -1.07
CA TRP A 77 -16.35 5.51 -0.87
C TRP A 77 -16.69 6.85 -1.52
N ARG A 78 -15.87 7.87 -1.31
CA ARG A 78 -16.10 9.22 -1.85
C ARG A 78 -16.11 9.24 -3.38
N TYR A 79 -15.21 8.48 -3.99
CA TYR A 79 -15.07 8.43 -5.45
C TYR A 79 -15.74 7.22 -6.11
N ARG A 80 -16.64 6.52 -5.41
CA ARG A 80 -17.28 5.30 -5.89
C ARG A 80 -18.00 5.44 -7.24
N ASN A 81 -18.57 6.60 -7.51
CA ASN A 81 -19.29 6.85 -8.76
C ASN A 81 -18.37 7.13 -9.96
N LYS A 82 -17.07 7.33 -9.71
CA LYS A 82 -16.08 7.59 -10.78
C LYS A 82 -15.42 6.32 -11.31
N SER A 83 -15.63 5.17 -10.64
CA SER A 83 -14.97 3.91 -11.01
C SER A 83 -15.85 2.69 -10.69
N SER A 84 -16.12 1.87 -11.71
CA SER A 84 -16.78 0.58 -11.54
C SER A 84 -16.01 -0.38 -10.63
N SER A 85 -14.68 -0.31 -10.66
CA SER A 85 -13.82 -1.09 -9.75
C SER A 85 -14.03 -0.70 -8.28
N PHE A 86 -14.22 0.57 -7.98
CA PHE A 86 -14.52 1.01 -6.61
C PHE A 86 -15.90 0.54 -6.17
N GLN A 87 -16.90 0.64 -7.03
CA GLN A 87 -18.24 0.10 -6.75
C GLN A 87 -18.19 -1.40 -6.47
N PHE A 88 -17.50 -2.16 -7.29
CA PHE A 88 -17.36 -3.60 -7.12
C PHE A 88 -16.66 -3.97 -5.80
N ARG A 89 -15.59 -3.27 -5.43
CA ARG A 89 -14.88 -3.48 -4.15
C ARG A 89 -15.75 -3.15 -2.95
N ILE A 90 -16.48 -2.03 -3.01
CA ILE A 90 -17.44 -1.63 -1.98
C ILE A 90 -18.50 -2.71 -1.82
N MET A 91 -19.05 -3.22 -2.92
CA MET A 91 -20.03 -4.31 -2.91
C MET A 91 -19.45 -5.59 -2.29
N ARG A 92 -18.23 -5.97 -2.67
CA ARG A 92 -17.53 -7.14 -2.08
C ARG A 92 -17.20 -6.96 -0.61
N ALA A 93 -16.81 -5.76 -0.18
CA ALA A 93 -16.51 -5.45 1.21
C ALA A 93 -17.78 -5.29 2.09
N THR A 94 -18.94 -5.08 1.47
CA THR A 94 -20.19 -4.94 2.22
C THR A 94 -20.65 -6.30 2.76
N PRO A 95 -20.94 -6.40 4.07
CA PRO A 95 -21.46 -7.63 4.66
C PRO A 95 -22.81 -8.01 4.05
N THR A 96 -22.93 -9.20 3.50
CA THR A 96 -24.17 -9.77 2.96
C THR A 96 -24.60 -10.98 3.78
N LEU A 97 -25.89 -11.27 3.81
CA LEU A 97 -26.43 -12.46 4.47
C LEU A 97 -25.79 -13.75 3.92
N ASN A 98 -25.59 -13.85 2.62
CA ASN A 98 -24.95 -15.00 2.01
C ASN A 98 -23.56 -15.29 2.57
N LYS A 99 -22.77 -14.26 2.92
CA LYS A 99 -21.47 -14.45 3.59
C LYS A 99 -21.58 -14.96 5.02
N VAL A 100 -22.71 -14.73 5.67
CA VAL A 100 -23.01 -15.28 6.99
C VAL A 100 -23.33 -16.77 6.88
N TRP A 101 -24.11 -17.15 5.88
CA TRP A 101 -24.62 -18.53 5.71
C TRP A 101 -23.59 -19.49 5.11
N ASN A 102 -22.73 -19.03 4.22
CA ASN A 102 -21.74 -19.87 3.52
C ASN A 102 -20.51 -20.26 4.36
N GLY A 103 -20.54 -19.99 5.65
CA GLY A 103 -19.46 -20.38 6.54
C GLY A 103 -19.81 -21.58 7.43
N SER A 104 -18.82 -22.08 8.22
CA SER A 104 -19.01 -23.20 9.16
C SER A 104 -20.24 -23.01 10.04
N LYS A 105 -21.10 -24.04 10.12
CA LYS A 105 -22.38 -24.00 10.88
C LYS A 105 -22.20 -23.71 12.38
N SER A 106 -21.10 -24.15 12.97
CA SER A 106 -20.83 -24.02 14.41
C SER A 106 -20.77 -22.58 14.95
N ARG A 107 -20.51 -21.57 14.08
CA ARG A 107 -20.42 -20.14 14.48
C ARG A 107 -21.41 -19.24 13.73
N MET A 108 -22.46 -19.81 13.15
CA MET A 108 -23.42 -19.07 12.33
C MET A 108 -24.15 -17.98 13.14
N HIS A 109 -24.59 -18.29 14.35
CA HIS A 109 -25.28 -17.33 15.25
C HIS A 109 -24.38 -16.14 15.61
N LEU A 110 -23.08 -16.36 15.88
CA LEU A 110 -22.13 -15.28 16.19
C LEU A 110 -21.90 -14.39 14.96
N ARG A 111 -21.85 -14.97 13.75
CA ARG A 111 -21.72 -14.20 12.51
C ARG A 111 -22.97 -13.40 12.22
N PHE A 112 -24.14 -13.96 12.50
CA PHE A 112 -25.41 -13.25 12.33
C PHE A 112 -25.51 -12.05 13.27
N ILE A 113 -25.21 -12.22 14.55
CA ILE A 113 -25.15 -11.12 15.52
C ILE A 113 -24.13 -10.06 15.07
N LYS A 114 -22.95 -10.49 14.69
CA LYS A 114 -21.91 -9.59 14.16
C LYS A 114 -22.39 -8.83 12.92
N TRP A 115 -23.14 -9.49 12.04
CA TRP A 115 -23.72 -8.85 10.87
C TRP A 115 -24.78 -7.82 11.22
N LEU A 116 -25.67 -8.12 12.18
CA LEU A 116 -26.69 -7.18 12.67
C LEU A 116 -26.11 -5.89 13.23
N VAL A 117 -24.94 -5.95 13.86
CA VAL A 117 -24.29 -4.77 14.43
C VAL A 117 -23.43 -4.05 13.39
N ILE A 118 -22.62 -4.78 12.63
CA ILE A 118 -21.65 -4.21 11.72
C ILE A 118 -22.30 -3.59 10.49
N LYS A 119 -23.36 -4.22 9.95
CA LYS A 119 -24.01 -3.70 8.75
C LYS A 119 -24.61 -2.30 8.94
N PRO A 120 -25.44 -2.04 9.95
CA PRO A 120 -25.97 -0.68 10.19
C PRO A 120 -24.85 0.31 10.49
N TYR A 121 -23.83 -0.06 11.27
CA TYR A 121 -22.68 0.80 11.50
C TYR A 121 -21.98 1.23 10.21
N ILE A 122 -21.71 0.28 9.29
CA ILE A 122 -21.10 0.60 8.00
C ILE A 122 -22.00 1.49 7.17
N LEU A 123 -23.32 1.24 7.16
CA LEU A 123 -24.27 2.06 6.41
C LEU A 123 -24.32 3.49 6.93
N VAL A 124 -24.47 3.67 8.25
CA VAL A 124 -24.47 5.00 8.88
C VAL A 124 -23.15 5.74 8.60
N LYS A 125 -22.00 5.06 8.81
CA LYS A 125 -20.69 5.65 8.49
C LYS A 125 -20.61 6.10 7.02
N ARG A 126 -21.12 5.32 6.09
CA ARG A 126 -21.13 5.65 4.66
C ARG A 126 -22.02 6.85 4.35
N MET A 127 -23.22 6.90 4.93
CA MET A 127 -24.12 8.04 4.80
C MET A 127 -23.48 9.34 5.34
N LEU A 128 -22.80 9.27 6.48
CA LEU A 128 -22.07 10.40 7.04
C LEU A 128 -20.92 10.86 6.14
N LEU A 129 -20.20 9.94 5.50
CA LEU A 129 -19.12 10.27 4.56
C LEU A 129 -19.61 10.87 3.23
N ASP A 130 -20.92 10.83 2.95
CA ASP A 130 -21.51 11.52 1.81
C ASP A 130 -21.70 13.02 2.08
N VAL A 131 -21.71 13.44 3.35
CA VAL A 131 -21.78 14.84 3.75
C VAL A 131 -20.38 15.45 3.70
N ASP A 132 -20.17 16.46 2.84
CA ASP A 132 -18.86 17.06 2.57
C ASP A 132 -18.10 17.51 3.82
N LYS A 133 -18.76 18.23 4.71
CA LYS A 133 -18.13 18.73 5.96
C LYS A 133 -17.68 17.58 6.87
N ILE A 134 -18.50 16.54 6.98
CA ILE A 134 -18.17 15.37 7.82
C ILE A 134 -17.03 14.58 7.17
N TYR A 135 -17.06 14.41 5.84
CA TYR A 135 -15.99 13.77 5.11
C TYR A 135 -14.66 14.51 5.30
N GLN A 136 -14.62 15.82 5.08
CA GLN A 136 -13.41 16.62 5.25
C GLN A 136 -12.86 16.54 6.67
N TRP A 137 -13.72 16.67 7.68
CA TRP A 137 -13.33 16.54 9.09
C TRP A 137 -12.77 15.13 9.38
N TYR A 138 -13.48 14.09 8.95
CA TYR A 138 -13.04 12.70 9.15
C TYR A 138 -11.71 12.41 8.44
N PHE A 139 -11.60 12.88 7.19
CA PHE A 139 -10.39 12.69 6.38
C PHE A 139 -9.20 13.41 7.01
N ALA A 140 -9.33 14.66 7.38
CA ALA A 140 -8.30 15.40 8.10
C ALA A 140 -7.89 14.70 9.40
N LYS A 141 -8.86 14.21 10.19
CA LYS A 141 -8.58 13.48 11.43
C LYS A 141 -7.75 12.21 11.23
N ILE A 142 -8.03 11.44 10.18
CA ILE A 142 -7.28 10.21 9.90
C ILE A 142 -5.92 10.48 9.25
N THR A 143 -5.80 11.55 8.46
CA THR A 143 -4.55 11.93 7.77
C THR A 143 -3.57 12.67 8.68
N ASN A 144 -4.05 13.51 9.59
CA ASN A 144 -3.19 14.25 10.53
C ASN A 144 -2.48 13.37 11.56
N ASN A 145 -2.94 12.13 11.75
CA ASN A 145 -2.35 11.17 12.69
C ASN A 145 -1.53 10.06 11.99
N ILE A 146 -1.22 10.25 10.71
CA ILE A 146 -0.36 9.35 9.98
C ILE A 146 1.08 9.84 10.07
N TYR A 147 1.94 8.87 10.34
CA TYR A 147 3.39 9.01 10.20
C TYR A 147 3.85 7.93 9.23
N PRO A 148 4.75 8.25 8.30
CA PRO A 148 5.34 7.24 7.43
C PRO A 148 6.01 6.15 8.24
N ASN A 149 6.14 4.97 7.65
CA ASN A 149 6.81 3.84 8.29
C ASN A 149 8.22 4.23 8.78
N SER A 150 8.45 4.08 10.08
CA SER A 150 9.70 4.53 10.72
C SER A 150 10.94 3.82 10.18
N THR A 151 10.82 2.54 9.82
CA THR A 151 11.93 1.76 9.26
C THR A 151 12.29 2.25 7.86
N LEU A 152 11.28 2.50 6.99
CA LEU A 152 11.50 3.08 5.67
C LEU A 152 12.13 4.49 5.79
N ARG A 153 11.59 5.32 6.70
CA ARG A 153 12.10 6.66 6.95
C ARG A 153 13.56 6.63 7.36
N SER A 154 13.90 5.91 8.43
CA SER A 154 15.26 5.86 8.93
C SER A 154 16.23 5.33 7.89
N TYR A 155 15.81 4.38 7.07
CA TYR A 155 16.66 3.81 6.03
C TYR A 155 16.93 4.79 4.89
N ILE A 156 15.92 5.50 4.41
CA ILE A 156 16.06 6.50 3.34
C ILE A 156 16.90 7.69 3.83
N GLU A 157 16.65 8.19 5.03
CA GLU A 157 17.34 9.34 5.61
C GLU A 157 18.82 9.06 5.91
N SER A 158 19.14 7.87 6.45
CA SER A 158 20.51 7.53 6.85
C SER A 158 21.46 7.27 5.68
N ASN A 159 20.94 6.78 4.55
CA ASN A 159 21.78 6.37 3.41
C ASN A 159 21.92 7.43 2.30
N LYS A 160 21.12 8.50 2.33
CA LYS A 160 21.15 9.61 1.37
C LYS A 160 21.14 9.15 -0.09
N TYR A 161 20.01 8.59 -0.52
CA TYR A 161 19.80 8.14 -1.90
C TYR A 161 19.51 9.29 -2.84
N ASP A 162 20.03 9.22 -4.07
CA ASP A 162 19.72 10.16 -5.15
C ASP A 162 18.36 9.86 -5.79
N LEU A 163 17.97 8.57 -5.78
CA LEU A 163 16.72 8.09 -6.35
C LEU A 163 16.18 6.90 -5.55
N VAL A 164 14.88 6.88 -5.31
CA VAL A 164 14.14 5.73 -4.78
C VAL A 164 13.22 5.19 -5.86
N ILE A 165 13.42 3.94 -6.27
CA ILE A 165 12.57 3.22 -7.23
C ILE A 165 11.62 2.31 -6.47
N PHE A 166 10.33 2.42 -6.75
CA PHE A 166 9.30 1.61 -6.15
C PHE A 166 8.41 0.96 -7.21
N PRO A 167 8.59 -0.32 -7.52
CA PRO A 167 7.61 -1.11 -8.24
C PRO A 167 6.34 -1.20 -7.41
N SER A 168 5.23 -0.67 -7.91
CA SER A 168 4.00 -0.52 -7.12
C SER A 168 2.85 -1.31 -7.71
N SER A 169 2.19 -2.08 -6.86
CA SER A 169 0.81 -2.47 -7.11
C SER A 169 -0.14 -1.38 -6.60
N ALA A 170 -1.35 -1.35 -7.14
CA ALA A 170 -2.38 -0.38 -6.74
C ALA A 170 -2.77 -0.39 -5.25
N TYR A 171 -2.18 -1.26 -4.46
CA TYR A 171 -2.59 -1.55 -3.08
C TYR A 171 -1.46 -1.41 -2.06
N ASP A 172 -0.27 -1.12 -2.54
CA ASP A 172 0.90 -1.07 -1.67
C ASP A 172 0.86 0.20 -0.82
N VAL A 173 0.77 0.00 0.47
CA VAL A 173 0.73 1.05 1.49
C VAL A 173 2.04 1.84 1.49
N GLU A 174 3.13 1.15 1.22
CA GLU A 174 4.49 1.66 1.21
C GLU A 174 4.69 2.78 0.18
N GLY A 175 3.96 2.73 -0.94
CA GLY A 175 4.11 3.72 -1.99
C GLY A 175 3.83 5.15 -1.51
N ILE A 176 2.82 5.32 -0.67
CA ILE A 176 2.48 6.64 -0.11
C ILE A 176 3.55 7.08 0.89
N ASP A 177 4.01 6.15 1.76
CA ASP A 177 5.06 6.45 2.73
C ASP A 177 6.36 6.84 2.04
N ILE A 178 6.75 6.12 0.97
CA ILE A 178 7.95 6.42 0.18
C ILE A 178 7.84 7.80 -0.48
N ALA A 179 6.71 8.09 -1.15
CA ALA A 179 6.49 9.39 -1.78
C ALA A 179 6.62 10.53 -0.76
N TRP A 180 6.02 10.36 0.41
CA TRP A 180 6.06 11.33 1.49
C TRP A 180 7.49 11.53 2.03
N ILE A 181 8.18 10.45 2.37
CA ILE A 181 9.56 10.51 2.89
C ILE A 181 10.49 11.15 1.86
N CYS A 182 10.35 10.78 0.59
CA CYS A 182 11.18 11.34 -0.48
C CYS A 182 10.92 12.84 -0.68
N GLU A 183 9.66 13.29 -0.61
CA GLU A 183 9.31 14.71 -0.69
C GLU A 183 9.94 15.51 0.47
N GLU A 184 9.82 15.04 1.71
CA GLU A 184 10.40 15.72 2.87
C GLU A 184 11.94 15.79 2.83
N ASN A 185 12.59 14.81 2.21
CA ASN A 185 14.05 14.74 2.12
C ASN A 185 14.62 15.30 0.80
N ASN A 186 13.77 15.87 -0.08
CA ASN A 186 14.15 16.29 -1.44
C ASN A 186 14.85 15.17 -2.24
N THR A 187 14.45 13.92 -2.03
CA THR A 187 14.95 12.76 -2.75
C THR A 187 14.00 12.44 -3.91
N ASN A 188 14.56 12.18 -5.10
CA ASN A 188 13.73 11.79 -6.24
C ASN A 188 13.09 10.42 -6.01
N SER A 189 11.84 10.25 -6.46
CA SER A 189 11.14 8.96 -6.41
C SER A 189 10.57 8.58 -7.76
N LEU A 190 10.70 7.31 -8.14
CA LEU A 190 10.19 6.75 -9.38
C LEU A 190 9.28 5.55 -9.08
N PHE A 191 8.01 5.67 -9.44
CA PHE A 191 7.03 4.59 -9.31
C PHE A 191 6.89 3.84 -10.63
N LEU A 192 7.19 2.54 -10.62
CA LEU A 192 6.99 1.65 -11.77
C LEU A 192 5.61 1.01 -11.66
N ILE A 193 4.70 1.40 -12.53
CA ILE A 193 3.30 0.97 -12.51
C ILE A 193 3.09 -0.14 -13.52
N ASP A 194 2.80 -1.35 -13.04
CA ASP A 194 2.69 -2.55 -13.88
C ASP A 194 1.54 -2.48 -14.89
N ASN A 195 0.43 -1.82 -14.53
CA ASN A 195 -0.77 -1.76 -15.35
C ASN A 195 -1.35 -0.35 -15.39
N TRP A 196 -1.68 0.13 -16.57
CA TRP A 196 -2.32 1.44 -16.78
C TRP A 196 -3.64 1.63 -16.00
N ASP A 197 -4.40 0.55 -15.78
CA ASP A 197 -5.66 0.58 -15.04
C ASP A 197 -5.46 0.75 -13.52
N ASN A 198 -4.26 0.57 -13.02
CA ASN A 198 -3.95 0.76 -11.61
C ASN A 198 -4.20 2.21 -11.18
N LEU A 199 -3.79 3.19 -11.97
CA LEU A 199 -4.00 4.61 -11.65
C LEU A 199 -5.43 5.08 -11.89
N SER A 200 -6.09 4.53 -12.91
CA SER A 200 -7.42 5.01 -13.32
C SER A 200 -8.56 4.40 -12.51
N SER A 201 -8.41 3.18 -12.02
CA SER A 201 -9.52 2.42 -11.45
C SER A 201 -9.23 1.70 -10.13
N LYS A 202 -7.98 1.53 -9.75
CA LYS A 202 -7.63 0.68 -8.61
C LYS A 202 -6.96 1.40 -7.46
N THR A 203 -6.33 2.55 -7.69
CA THR A 203 -5.65 3.31 -6.64
C THR A 203 -6.05 4.77 -6.62
N ILE A 204 -5.83 5.42 -5.50
CA ILE A 204 -5.93 6.86 -5.32
C ILE A 204 -4.70 7.27 -4.53
N MET A 205 -3.82 8.02 -5.17
CA MET A 205 -2.76 8.74 -4.47
C MET A 205 -3.43 9.92 -3.75
N TRP A 206 -3.24 10.02 -2.44
CA TRP A 206 -3.92 11.01 -1.62
C TRP A 206 -2.95 12.01 -0.97
N LYS A 207 -1.66 11.82 -1.27
CA LYS A 207 -0.61 12.74 -0.88
C LYS A 207 0.35 12.96 -2.04
#